data_a76df987499b2c18e225452c2f591173
#
_entry.id   a76df987499b2c18e225452c2f591173
#
_cell.length_a   1.000
_cell.length_b   1.000
_cell.length_c   1.000
_cell.angle_alpha   90.00
_cell.angle_beta   90.00
_cell.angle_gamma   90.00
#
_symmetry.space_group_name_H-M   'P 1'
#
loop_
_entity.id
_entity.type
_entity.pdbx_description
1 polymer ?
#
loop_
_entity_poly.entity_id
_entity_poly.type
_entity_poly.pdbx_seq_one_letter_code
_entity_poly.pdbx_strand_id
1 'polypeptide(L)'
;TTINVASEINKCGLNTKLLGRKETAIFLKYSFSRNFDEREIKEIEDNRLIAWVKPKKVEFKANSYTMDGTQAAVFAIADYPLRVKNAWGADLYNIPNTKVVLHVKPVDKFKAIKRIDKCIGEMETKQIMSEKASEANSAETHRETMHALLDSLQTENESLLDVTLTITAYNYL
;
A
#
# COMPACT_ATOMS: atom_id res chain seq x y z
N THR A 1 -17.13 16.20 3.54
CA THR A 1 -16.06 15.50 2.79
C THR A 1 -16.17 13.98 2.93
N THR A 2 -16.35 13.43 4.13
CA THR A 2 -16.45 11.96 4.37
C THR A 2 -17.67 11.32 3.71
N ILE A 3 -18.80 12.02 3.71
CA ILE A 3 -20.05 11.56 3.07
C ILE A 3 -19.90 11.44 1.55
N ASN A 4 -19.12 12.34 0.93
CA ASN A 4 -18.87 12.30 -0.52
C ASN A 4 -18.05 11.07 -0.91
N VAL A 5 -17.03 10.70 -0.12
CA VAL A 5 -16.20 9.51 -0.38
C VAL A 5 -17.04 8.24 -0.33
N ALA A 6 -17.87 8.07 0.70
CA ALA A 6 -18.77 6.92 0.81
C ALA A 6 -19.73 6.84 -0.38
N SER A 7 -20.28 7.98 -0.82
CA SER A 7 -21.16 8.05 -2.00
C SER A 7 -20.44 7.61 -3.28
N GLU A 8 -19.19 8.05 -3.50
CA GLU A 8 -18.41 7.64 -4.68
C GLU A 8 -18.08 6.14 -4.65
N ILE A 9 -17.71 5.60 -3.48
CA ILE A 9 -17.44 4.16 -3.35
C ILE A 9 -18.73 3.35 -3.60
N ASN A 10 -19.87 3.82 -3.12
CA ASN A 10 -21.16 3.15 -3.34
C ASN A 10 -21.55 3.13 -4.83
N LYS A 11 -21.20 4.17 -5.61
CA LYS A 11 -21.41 4.19 -7.07
C LYS A 11 -20.62 3.09 -7.79
N CYS A 12 -19.51 2.63 -7.21
CA CYS A 12 -18.74 1.49 -7.72
C CYS A 12 -19.37 0.12 -7.36
N GLY A 13 -20.58 0.08 -6.81
CA GLY A 13 -21.27 -1.14 -6.43
C GLY A 13 -20.82 -1.74 -5.09
N LEU A 14 -20.03 -1.01 -4.32
CA LEU A 14 -19.55 -1.42 -3.00
C LEU A 14 -20.42 -0.79 -1.91
N ASN A 15 -20.94 -1.61 -1.00
CA ASN A 15 -21.67 -1.12 0.16
C ASN A 15 -20.69 -0.61 1.22
N THR A 16 -20.83 0.66 1.59
CA THR A 16 -20.01 1.27 2.65
C THR A 16 -20.87 1.62 3.85
N LYS A 17 -20.29 1.44 5.04
CA LYS A 17 -20.86 1.86 6.32
C LYS A 17 -19.88 2.77 7.02
N LEU A 18 -20.34 3.91 7.50
CA LEU A 18 -19.55 4.74 8.39
C LEU A 18 -19.52 4.10 9.77
N LEU A 19 -18.33 3.80 10.27
CA LEU A 19 -18.14 3.19 11.59
C LEU A 19 -18.40 4.22 12.70
N GLY A 20 -19.10 3.82 13.73
CA GLY A 20 -19.24 4.59 14.96
C GLY A 20 -17.93 4.63 15.76
N ARG A 21 -17.89 5.44 16.83
CA ARG A 21 -16.66 5.61 17.65
C ARG A 21 -16.12 4.28 18.20
N LYS A 22 -16.99 3.45 18.78
CA LYS A 22 -16.61 2.15 19.33
C LYS A 22 -16.20 1.16 18.26
N GLU A 23 -16.91 1.09 17.14
CA GLU A 23 -16.54 0.26 15.98
C GLU A 23 -15.18 0.68 15.40
N THR A 24 -14.93 1.99 15.28
CA THR A 24 -13.63 2.53 14.85
C THR A 24 -12.52 2.15 15.84
N ALA A 25 -12.80 2.20 17.14
CA ALA A 25 -11.83 1.80 18.16
C ALA A 25 -11.49 0.30 18.08
N ILE A 26 -12.47 -0.57 17.85
CA ILE A 26 -12.24 -2.00 17.60
C ILE A 26 -11.37 -2.20 16.37
N PHE A 27 -11.70 -1.57 15.24
CA PHE A 27 -10.93 -1.66 14.01
C PHE A 27 -9.48 -1.23 14.20
N LEU A 28 -9.25 -0.12 14.91
CA LEU A 28 -7.90 0.35 15.22
C LEU A 28 -7.17 -0.60 16.18
N LYS A 29 -7.86 -1.15 17.19
CA LYS A 29 -7.26 -2.11 18.11
C LYS A 29 -6.76 -3.35 17.38
N TYR A 30 -7.51 -3.87 16.42
CA TYR A 30 -7.07 -4.97 15.54
C TYR A 30 -5.79 -4.66 14.75
N SER A 31 -5.50 -3.39 14.51
CA SER A 31 -4.25 -3.00 13.85
C SER A 31 -3.01 -3.15 14.74
N PHE A 32 -3.19 -3.19 16.06
CA PHE A 32 -2.11 -3.27 17.04
C PHE A 32 -2.04 -4.62 17.74
N SER A 33 -3.19 -5.20 18.07
CA SER A 33 -3.29 -6.44 18.82
C SER A 33 -4.46 -7.28 18.31
N ARG A 34 -4.26 -8.58 18.24
CA ARG A 34 -5.32 -9.55 17.90
C ARG A 34 -5.85 -10.26 19.14
N ASN A 35 -5.17 -10.11 20.26
CA ASN A 35 -5.53 -10.78 21.52
C ASN A 35 -6.24 -9.79 22.46
N PHE A 36 -7.53 -9.56 22.24
CA PHE A 36 -8.39 -8.76 23.12
C PHE A 36 -9.84 -9.21 23.00
N ASP A 37 -10.64 -8.98 24.05
CA ASP A 37 -12.08 -9.25 24.05
C ASP A 37 -12.85 -8.01 23.57
N GLU A 38 -13.55 -8.12 22.46
CA GLU A 38 -14.38 -7.04 21.91
C GLU A 38 -15.52 -6.63 22.86
N ARG A 39 -15.93 -7.50 23.79
CA ARG A 39 -16.98 -7.20 24.76
C ARG A 39 -16.59 -6.13 25.74
N GLU A 40 -15.30 -6.01 26.05
CA GLU A 40 -14.76 -4.98 26.94
C GLU A 40 -15.14 -3.57 26.50
N ILE A 41 -15.24 -3.31 25.19
CA ILE A 41 -15.51 -1.97 24.65
C ILE A 41 -16.91 -1.47 25.02
N LYS A 42 -17.85 -2.36 25.33
CA LYS A 42 -19.21 -1.96 25.71
C LYS A 42 -19.24 -1.16 27.02
N GLU A 43 -18.32 -1.48 27.93
CA GLU A 43 -18.22 -0.89 29.25
C GLU A 43 -17.29 0.36 29.27
N ILE A 44 -16.56 0.62 28.16
CA ILE A 44 -15.62 1.72 28.08
C ILE A 44 -16.34 3.02 27.70
N GLU A 45 -16.13 4.04 28.50
CA GLU A 45 -16.60 5.39 28.19
C GLU A 45 -15.86 5.96 26.96
N ASP A 46 -16.56 6.77 26.16
CA ASP A 46 -16.05 7.35 24.91
C ASP A 46 -14.73 8.13 25.07
N ASN A 47 -14.52 8.78 26.21
CA ASN A 47 -13.28 9.52 26.52
C ASN A 47 -12.07 8.61 26.79
N ARG A 48 -12.30 7.31 27.07
CA ARG A 48 -11.28 6.31 27.35
C ARG A 48 -10.96 5.40 26.15
N LEU A 49 -11.67 5.52 25.03
CA LEU A 49 -11.48 4.68 23.84
C LEU A 49 -10.04 4.74 23.30
N ILE A 50 -9.42 5.91 23.25
CA ILE A 50 -8.03 6.08 22.80
C ILE A 50 -7.06 5.32 23.70
N ALA A 51 -7.25 5.40 25.02
CA ALA A 51 -6.42 4.68 25.98
C ALA A 51 -6.56 3.16 25.86
N TRP A 52 -7.77 2.68 25.56
CA TRP A 52 -8.03 1.25 25.31
C TRP A 52 -7.41 0.75 24.00
N VAL A 53 -7.46 1.55 22.92
CA VAL A 53 -6.87 1.21 21.63
C VAL A 53 -5.34 1.15 21.71
N LYS A 54 -4.74 2.06 22.46
CA LYS A 54 -3.28 2.20 22.54
C LYS A 54 -2.64 0.94 23.13
N PRO A 55 -1.57 0.40 22.49
CA PRO A 55 -0.84 -0.73 23.05
C PRO A 55 -0.19 -0.33 24.37
N LYS A 56 -0.23 -1.24 25.35
CA LYS A 56 0.37 -1.04 26.70
C LYS A 56 1.87 -1.29 26.68
N LYS A 57 2.31 -2.27 25.87
CA LYS A 57 3.71 -2.67 25.75
C LYS A 57 4.10 -2.83 24.29
N VAL A 58 5.20 -2.19 23.91
CA VAL A 58 5.79 -2.32 22.58
C VAL A 58 7.27 -2.62 22.73
N GLU A 59 7.74 -3.69 22.12
CA GLU A 59 9.14 -4.11 22.08
C GLU A 59 9.59 -4.25 20.65
N PHE A 60 10.69 -3.59 20.28
CA PHE A 60 11.28 -3.71 18.95
C PHE A 60 12.48 -4.66 18.97
N LYS A 61 12.55 -5.52 17.95
CA LYS A 61 13.69 -6.38 17.64
C LYS A 61 14.25 -6.00 16.27
N ALA A 62 15.34 -6.61 15.84
CA ALA A 62 16.00 -6.28 14.57
C ALA A 62 15.03 -6.31 13.36
N ASN A 63 14.17 -7.35 13.25
CA ASN A 63 13.31 -7.58 12.09
C ASN A 63 11.84 -7.80 12.49
N SER A 64 11.48 -7.52 13.72
CA SER A 64 10.12 -7.72 14.22
C SER A 64 9.83 -6.79 15.41
N TYR A 65 8.56 -6.71 15.78
CA TYR A 65 8.14 -6.05 17.00
C TYR A 65 7.09 -6.90 17.73
N THR A 66 6.94 -6.66 19.01
CA THR A 66 5.90 -7.29 19.82
C THR A 66 5.02 -6.20 20.42
N MET A 67 3.71 -6.31 20.25
CA MET A 67 2.71 -5.42 20.86
C MET A 67 1.74 -6.25 21.68
N ASP A 68 1.66 -5.98 22.97
CA ASP A 68 0.75 -6.65 23.90
C ASP A 68 0.78 -8.19 23.75
N GLY A 69 1.97 -8.79 23.58
CA GLY A 69 2.15 -10.24 23.42
C GLY A 69 2.02 -10.75 21.97
N THR A 70 1.54 -9.93 21.04
CA THR A 70 1.46 -10.29 19.63
C THR A 70 2.77 -9.93 18.93
N GLN A 71 3.49 -10.91 18.41
CA GLN A 71 4.68 -10.67 17.60
C GLN A 71 4.28 -10.39 16.15
N ALA A 72 4.92 -9.41 15.52
CA ALA A 72 4.68 -9.07 14.13
C ALA A 72 5.96 -8.68 13.40
N ALA A 73 5.97 -8.90 12.08
CA ALA A 73 7.00 -8.42 11.17
C ALA A 73 6.35 -7.66 10.00
N VAL A 74 6.98 -6.58 9.57
CA VAL A 74 6.51 -5.77 8.44
C VAL A 74 7.44 -5.99 7.26
N PHE A 75 6.84 -6.29 6.12
CA PHE A 75 7.51 -6.41 4.82
C PHE A 75 7.01 -5.28 3.93
N ALA A 76 7.91 -4.60 3.23
CA ALA A 76 7.58 -3.68 2.15
C ALA A 76 8.02 -4.30 0.82
N ILE A 77 7.18 -4.19 -0.20
CA ILE A 77 7.58 -4.61 -1.55
C ILE A 77 8.47 -3.51 -2.12
N ALA A 78 9.74 -3.84 -2.35
CA ALA A 78 10.74 -2.93 -2.87
C ALA A 78 10.68 -2.80 -4.40
N ASP A 79 10.42 -3.92 -5.09
CA ASP A 79 10.37 -3.98 -6.54
C ASP A 79 9.08 -4.60 -7.04
N TYR A 80 8.54 -4.02 -8.10
CA TYR A 80 7.36 -4.52 -8.79
C TYR A 80 7.77 -5.04 -10.17
N PRO A 81 7.13 -6.14 -10.67
CA PRO A 81 7.35 -6.54 -12.04
C PRO A 81 6.90 -5.44 -13.00
N LEU A 82 7.63 -5.28 -14.13
CA LEU A 82 7.35 -4.27 -15.16
C LEU A 82 5.91 -4.34 -15.70
N ARG A 83 5.37 -5.54 -15.76
CA ARG A 83 3.98 -5.78 -16.15
C ARG A 83 3.37 -6.77 -15.19
N VAL A 84 2.21 -6.44 -14.68
CA VAL A 84 1.44 -7.31 -13.77
C VAL A 84 0.20 -7.82 -14.51
N LYS A 85 -0.14 -9.08 -14.29
CA LYS A 85 -1.39 -9.67 -14.78
C LYS A 85 -2.55 -9.18 -13.92
N ASN A 86 -3.76 -9.25 -14.47
CA ASN A 86 -4.97 -9.02 -13.67
C ASN A 86 -4.95 -9.91 -12.43
N ALA A 87 -5.37 -9.34 -11.29
CA ALA A 87 -5.36 -10.00 -9.99
C ALA A 87 -3.98 -10.47 -9.49
N TRP A 88 -2.88 -9.88 -9.97
CA TRP A 88 -1.51 -10.21 -9.56
C TRP A 88 -1.31 -10.31 -8.04
N GLY A 89 -1.95 -9.45 -7.28
CA GLY A 89 -1.82 -9.42 -5.82
C GLY A 89 -2.87 -10.25 -5.08
N ALA A 90 -3.76 -10.99 -5.76
CA ALA A 90 -4.89 -11.67 -5.12
C ALA A 90 -4.45 -12.65 -4.01
N ASP A 91 -3.37 -13.40 -4.26
CA ASP A 91 -2.86 -14.39 -3.29
C ASP A 91 -2.31 -13.73 -2.02
N LEU A 92 -1.81 -12.49 -2.11
CA LEU A 92 -1.30 -11.77 -0.94
C LEU A 92 -2.41 -11.48 0.08
N TYR A 93 -3.63 -11.22 -0.38
CA TYR A 93 -4.78 -10.96 0.48
C TYR A 93 -5.35 -12.22 1.15
N ASN A 94 -4.96 -13.40 0.66
CA ASN A 94 -5.41 -14.68 1.18
C ASN A 94 -4.41 -15.34 2.16
N ILE A 95 -3.26 -14.70 2.42
CA ILE A 95 -2.29 -15.21 3.39
C ILE A 95 -2.88 -15.07 4.80
N PRO A 96 -3.04 -16.18 5.56
CA PRO A 96 -3.59 -16.11 6.89
C PRO A 96 -2.69 -15.30 7.84
N ASN A 97 -3.31 -14.68 8.84
CA ASN A 97 -2.62 -13.88 9.85
C ASN A 97 -1.77 -12.74 9.29
N THR A 98 -2.17 -12.20 8.15
CA THR A 98 -1.52 -11.03 7.58
C THR A 98 -2.48 -9.84 7.49
N LYS A 99 -1.89 -8.65 7.47
CA LYS A 99 -2.55 -7.40 7.11
C LYS A 99 -1.81 -6.82 5.91
N VAL A 100 -2.51 -6.73 4.80
CA VAL A 100 -1.98 -6.12 3.58
C VAL A 100 -2.51 -4.69 3.48
N VAL A 101 -1.62 -3.74 3.29
CA VAL A 101 -1.97 -2.32 3.13
C VAL A 101 -1.37 -1.80 1.84
N LEU A 102 -2.23 -1.32 0.96
CA LEU A 102 -1.86 -0.64 -0.27
C LEU A 102 -1.98 0.86 -0.06
N HIS A 103 -0.85 1.55 -0.07
CA HIS A 103 -0.79 3.00 -0.07
C HIS A 103 -0.71 3.49 -1.50
N VAL A 104 -1.67 4.30 -1.91
CA VAL A 104 -1.75 4.86 -3.26
C VAL A 104 -1.79 6.38 -3.14
N LYS A 105 -0.88 7.04 -3.84
CA LYS A 105 -0.80 8.49 -3.88
C LYS A 105 -0.73 8.97 -5.32
N PRO A 106 -1.65 9.84 -5.76
CA PRO A 106 -1.56 10.41 -7.10
C PRO A 106 -0.32 11.32 -7.20
N VAL A 107 0.37 11.21 -8.32
CA VAL A 107 1.51 12.07 -8.67
C VAL A 107 0.98 13.21 -9.53
N ASP A 108 1.43 14.42 -9.23
CA ASP A 108 1.14 15.59 -10.08
C ASP A 108 1.60 15.34 -11.52
N LYS A 109 0.76 15.67 -12.50
CA LYS A 109 0.98 15.35 -13.92
C LYS A 109 2.32 15.92 -14.45
N PHE A 110 2.65 17.16 -14.10
CA PHE A 110 3.90 17.77 -14.56
C PHE A 110 5.11 17.09 -13.94
N LYS A 111 5.03 16.71 -12.66
CA LYS A 111 6.08 15.96 -11.98
C LYS A 111 6.22 14.55 -12.56
N ALA A 112 5.12 13.91 -12.92
CA ALA A 112 5.10 12.60 -13.55
C ALA A 112 5.84 12.65 -14.90
N ILE A 113 5.45 13.58 -15.78
CA ILE A 113 6.08 13.77 -17.09
C ILE A 113 7.59 14.01 -16.92
N LYS A 114 7.99 14.95 -16.06
CA LYS A 114 9.41 15.24 -15.82
C LYS A 114 10.21 14.04 -15.30
N ARG A 115 9.60 13.17 -14.47
CA ARG A 115 10.24 11.94 -14.01
C ARG A 115 10.44 10.94 -15.16
N ILE A 116 9.42 10.80 -16.02
CA ILE A 116 9.45 9.87 -17.16
C ILE A 116 10.49 10.34 -18.17
N ASP A 117 10.50 11.63 -18.54
CA ASP A 117 11.51 12.21 -19.45
C ASP A 117 12.93 11.96 -18.94
N LYS A 118 13.15 12.14 -17.64
CA LYS A 118 14.44 11.84 -17.03
C LYS A 118 14.81 10.36 -17.15
N CYS A 119 13.87 9.45 -16.87
CA CYS A 119 14.08 8.01 -17.01
C CYS A 119 14.40 7.61 -18.46
N ILE A 120 13.71 8.19 -19.45
CA ILE A 120 13.99 7.96 -20.87
C ILE A 120 15.44 8.32 -21.18
N GLY A 121 15.90 9.54 -20.80
CA GLY A 121 17.28 9.96 -21.02
C GLY A 121 18.32 9.08 -20.32
N GLU A 122 18.02 8.58 -19.12
CA GLU A 122 18.89 7.64 -18.42
C GLU A 122 18.96 6.28 -19.15
N MET A 123 17.85 5.80 -19.71
CA MET A 123 17.82 4.54 -20.48
C MET A 123 18.55 4.67 -21.81
N GLU A 124 18.41 5.80 -22.52
CA GLU A 124 19.19 6.10 -23.75
C GLU A 124 20.68 6.10 -23.46
N THR A 125 21.11 6.72 -22.37
CA THR A 125 22.51 6.73 -21.96
C THR A 125 23.01 5.31 -21.66
N LYS A 126 22.23 4.51 -20.94
CA LYS A 126 22.57 3.11 -20.63
C LYS A 126 22.64 2.25 -21.88
N GLN A 127 21.72 2.42 -22.83
CA GLN A 127 21.72 1.69 -24.09
C GLN A 127 23.01 1.95 -24.90
N ILE A 128 23.45 3.22 -24.98
CA ILE A 128 24.66 3.61 -25.71
C ILE A 128 25.93 3.11 -25.01
N MET A 129 25.96 3.14 -23.67
CA MET A 129 27.14 2.78 -22.87
C MET A 129 27.24 1.28 -22.56
N SER A 130 26.22 0.50 -22.89
CA SER A 130 26.17 -0.93 -22.54
C SER A 130 27.04 -1.76 -23.48
N GLU A 131 28.00 -2.48 -22.91
CA GLU A 131 28.87 -3.42 -23.66
C GLU A 131 28.17 -4.77 -23.93
N LYS A 132 27.08 -5.06 -23.19
CA LYS A 132 26.35 -6.33 -23.31
C LYS A 132 25.02 -6.14 -24.01
N ALA A 133 24.77 -6.93 -25.03
CA ALA A 133 23.51 -6.92 -25.77
C ALA A 133 22.26 -7.14 -24.89
N SER A 134 22.35 -7.96 -23.83
CA SER A 134 21.25 -8.17 -22.91
C SER A 134 20.88 -6.92 -22.10
N GLU A 135 21.86 -6.12 -21.71
CA GLU A 135 21.64 -4.87 -20.99
C GLU A 135 21.08 -3.79 -21.91
N ALA A 136 21.58 -3.71 -23.15
CA ALA A 136 21.06 -2.81 -24.17
C ALA A 136 19.59 -3.14 -24.51
N ASN A 137 19.23 -4.40 -24.72
CA ASN A 137 17.86 -4.83 -24.98
C ASN A 137 16.92 -4.55 -23.76
N SER A 138 17.40 -4.72 -22.53
CA SER A 138 16.64 -4.39 -21.34
C SER A 138 16.37 -2.88 -21.28
N ALA A 139 17.36 -2.04 -21.52
CA ALA A 139 17.22 -0.59 -21.57
C ALA A 139 16.23 -0.14 -22.64
N GLU A 140 16.26 -0.77 -23.83
CA GLU A 140 15.30 -0.50 -24.92
C GLU A 140 13.87 -0.82 -24.51
N THR A 141 13.62 -2.02 -23.95
CA THR A 141 12.28 -2.40 -23.47
C THR A 141 11.75 -1.45 -22.41
N HIS A 142 12.61 -1.00 -21.50
CA HIS A 142 12.25 -0.01 -20.51
C HIS A 142 11.91 1.34 -21.14
N ARG A 143 12.70 1.79 -22.11
CA ARG A 143 12.49 3.03 -22.85
C ARG A 143 11.13 3.03 -23.57
N GLU A 144 10.80 1.96 -24.29
CA GLU A 144 9.52 1.80 -24.96
C GLU A 144 8.34 1.85 -23.97
N THR A 145 8.48 1.21 -22.81
CA THR A 145 7.47 1.25 -21.75
C THR A 145 7.28 2.67 -21.22
N MET A 146 8.36 3.44 -21.04
CA MET A 146 8.28 4.83 -20.58
C MET A 146 7.63 5.74 -21.62
N HIS A 147 7.89 5.54 -22.93
CA HIS A 147 7.21 6.28 -24.00
C HIS A 147 5.71 5.98 -24.01
N ALA A 148 5.29 4.71 -23.91
CA ALA A 148 3.88 4.35 -23.84
C ALA A 148 3.18 4.98 -22.63
N LEU A 149 3.86 5.02 -21.48
CA LEU A 149 3.34 5.66 -20.27
C LEU A 149 3.22 7.19 -20.45
N LEU A 150 4.18 7.82 -21.12
CA LEU A 150 4.13 9.25 -21.44
C LEU A 150 2.93 9.58 -22.34
N ASP A 151 2.70 8.78 -23.37
CA ASP A 151 1.55 8.92 -24.27
C ASP A 151 0.23 8.81 -23.51
N SER A 152 0.05 7.79 -22.65
CA SER A 152 -1.16 7.63 -21.84
C SER A 152 -1.41 8.84 -20.92
N LEU A 153 -0.36 9.38 -20.31
CA LEU A 153 -0.48 10.57 -19.48
C LEU A 153 -0.87 11.82 -20.28
N GLN A 154 -0.37 11.97 -21.50
CA GLN A 154 -0.58 13.18 -22.31
C GLN A 154 -1.89 13.14 -23.09
N THR A 155 -2.23 11.98 -23.68
CA THR A 155 -3.35 11.83 -24.63
C THR A 155 -4.60 11.25 -23.97
N GLU A 156 -4.46 10.28 -23.05
CA GLU A 156 -5.59 9.56 -22.45
C GLU A 156 -6.03 10.14 -21.09
N ASN A 157 -5.41 11.21 -20.66
CA ASN A 157 -5.66 11.86 -19.37
C ASN A 157 -5.55 10.93 -18.14
N GLU A 158 -4.73 9.89 -18.27
CA GLU A 158 -4.40 9.00 -17.16
C GLU A 158 -3.56 9.72 -16.08
N SER A 159 -3.51 9.12 -14.90
CA SER A 159 -2.75 9.65 -13.77
C SER A 159 -1.73 8.63 -13.31
N LEU A 160 -0.50 9.08 -13.09
CA LEU A 160 0.53 8.27 -12.44
C LEU A 160 0.25 8.16 -10.95
N LEU A 161 0.39 6.96 -10.42
CA LEU A 161 0.20 6.68 -9.01
C LEU A 161 1.50 6.15 -8.40
N ASP A 162 1.93 6.77 -7.29
CA ASP A 162 2.95 6.17 -6.41
C ASP A 162 2.25 5.10 -5.56
N VAL A 163 2.73 3.86 -5.64
CA VAL A 163 2.15 2.72 -4.95
C VAL A 163 3.16 2.10 -4.00
N THR A 164 2.75 1.91 -2.75
CA THR A 164 3.54 1.18 -1.75
C THR A 164 2.67 0.09 -1.14
N LEU A 165 3.09 -1.15 -1.27
CA LEU A 165 2.42 -2.31 -0.66
C LEU A 165 3.23 -2.78 0.54
N THR A 166 2.57 -2.82 1.70
CA THR A 166 3.14 -3.36 2.93
C THR A 166 2.34 -4.54 3.43
N ILE A 167 3.03 -5.54 3.94
CA ILE A 167 2.45 -6.77 4.49
C ILE A 167 2.94 -6.89 5.93
N THR A 168 2.01 -6.90 6.88
CA THR A 168 2.31 -7.20 8.27
C THR A 168 1.89 -8.64 8.56
N ALA A 169 2.84 -9.49 8.89
CA ALA A 169 2.57 -10.86 9.33
C ALA A 169 2.58 -10.93 10.85
N TYR A 170 1.56 -11.57 11.43
CA TYR A 170 1.39 -11.73 12.86
C TYR A 170 1.63 -13.18 13.27
N ASN A 171 2.39 -13.37 14.35
CA ASN A 171 2.53 -14.65 15.03
C ASN A 171 1.81 -14.56 16.38
N TYR A 172 0.84 -15.43 16.59
CA TYR A 172 0.14 -15.57 17.86
C TYR A 172 0.94 -16.57 18.72
N LEU A 173 1.50 -16.06 19.80
CA LEU A 173 2.10 -16.87 20.84
C LEU A 173 1.03 -17.44 21.77
#